data_09a83ab632af2b88e868604445ccf369
#
_entry.id   09a83ab632af2b88e868604445ccf369
#
_cell.length_a   1.000
_cell.length_b   1.000
_cell.length_c   1.000
_cell.angle_alpha   90.00
_cell.angle_beta   90.00
_cell.angle_gamma   90.00
#
_symmetry.space_group_name_H-M   'P 1'
#
loop_
_entity.id
_entity.type
_entity.pdbx_description
1 polymer ?
#
loop_
_entity_poly.entity_id
_entity_poly.type
_entity_poly.pdbx_seq_one_letter_code
_entity_poly.pdbx_strand_id
1 'polypeptide(L)'
;MTQTAQTAITPLQRLAKVLQLGTPSTYRSHTYVNGESLYFPTGRVYGGQVIAQAMMAASKTVPPSRLPNSIHGYFISAGDIRQDLLFDVENLRDGRSFSARRVNVTQAQGSILTAIASFQEQGQDGIEFADPMPE
;
A
#
# COMPACT_ATOMS: atom_id res chain seq x y z
N MET A 1 2.87 33.35 -29.05
CA MET A 1 2.66 32.82 -27.70
C MET A 1 1.99 31.48 -27.83
N THR A 2 2.76 30.41 -27.76
CA THR A 2 2.26 29.02 -27.91
C THR A 2 1.80 28.55 -26.53
N GLN A 3 0.48 28.50 -26.31
CA GLN A 3 -0.09 27.84 -25.13
C GLN A 3 0.19 26.36 -25.23
N THR A 4 1.12 25.87 -24.42
CA THR A 4 1.33 24.42 -24.24
C THR A 4 0.07 23.87 -23.55
N ALA A 5 -0.75 23.14 -24.31
CA ALA A 5 -1.91 22.43 -23.77
C ALA A 5 -1.42 21.46 -22.70
N GLN A 6 -1.69 21.77 -21.44
CA GLN A 6 -1.46 20.87 -20.31
C GLN A 6 -2.39 19.67 -20.51
N THR A 7 -1.85 18.54 -20.94
CA THR A 7 -2.60 17.30 -21.13
C THR A 7 -3.21 16.90 -19.79
N ALA A 8 -4.55 16.91 -19.71
CA ALA A 8 -5.26 16.54 -18.49
C ALA A 8 -4.91 15.09 -18.09
N ILE A 9 -4.47 14.90 -16.85
CA ILE A 9 -4.12 13.59 -16.30
C ILE A 9 -5.37 12.70 -16.23
N THR A 10 -5.34 11.50 -16.82
CA THR A 10 -6.45 10.54 -16.81
C THR A 10 -6.70 9.99 -15.38
N PRO A 11 -7.92 9.46 -15.08
CA PRO A 11 -8.18 8.80 -13.81
C PRO A 11 -7.20 7.67 -13.49
N LEU A 12 -6.80 6.87 -14.47
CA LEU A 12 -5.81 5.81 -14.30
C LEU A 12 -4.43 6.36 -13.92
N GLN A 13 -4.00 7.44 -14.57
CA GLN A 13 -2.72 8.09 -14.25
C GLN A 13 -2.74 8.68 -12.82
N ARG A 14 -3.88 9.22 -12.36
CA ARG A 14 -4.04 9.70 -10.98
C ARG A 14 -3.90 8.56 -9.98
N LEU A 15 -4.57 7.42 -10.23
CA LEU A 15 -4.46 6.24 -9.39
C LEU A 15 -3.02 5.72 -9.34
N ALA A 16 -2.37 5.58 -10.49
CA ALA A 16 -0.98 5.14 -10.57
C ALA A 16 -0.05 6.06 -9.78
N LYS A 17 -0.24 7.40 -9.89
CA LYS A 17 0.55 8.38 -9.13
C LYS A 17 0.37 8.22 -7.62
N VAL A 18 -0.85 8.07 -7.13
CA VAL A 18 -1.14 7.90 -5.70
C VAL A 18 -0.52 6.62 -5.14
N LEU A 19 -0.44 5.56 -5.95
CA LEU A 19 0.16 4.29 -5.55
C LEU A 19 1.70 4.29 -5.57
N GLN A 20 2.35 5.25 -6.23
CA GLN A 20 3.81 5.35 -6.25
C GLN A 20 4.40 5.71 -4.88
N LEU A 21 3.66 6.43 -4.05
CA LEU A 21 4.07 6.95 -2.75
C LEU A 21 5.33 7.84 -2.83
N GLY A 22 5.70 8.44 -1.71
CA GLY A 22 6.91 9.23 -1.56
C GLY A 22 8.19 8.38 -1.48
N THR A 23 9.31 9.07 -1.29
CA THR A 23 10.61 8.43 -1.07
C THR A 23 10.66 7.80 0.32
N PRO A 24 11.04 6.51 0.43
CA PRO A 24 11.19 5.85 1.72
C PRO A 24 12.34 6.44 2.54
N SER A 25 12.14 6.57 3.86
CA SER A 25 13.21 6.81 4.81
C SER A 25 13.22 5.70 5.85
N THR A 26 14.40 5.14 6.13
CA THR A 26 14.55 3.98 7.04
C THR A 26 15.22 4.41 8.33
N TYR A 27 14.64 3.99 9.45
CA TYR A 27 15.24 4.13 10.77
C TYR A 27 15.06 2.82 11.56
N ARG A 28 16.17 2.18 11.93
CA ARG A 28 16.19 0.84 12.53
C ARG A 28 15.46 -0.19 11.63
N SER A 29 14.48 -0.91 12.18
CA SER A 29 13.66 -1.91 11.46
C SER A 29 12.41 -1.31 10.79
N HIS A 30 12.24 0.02 10.83
CA HIS A 30 11.08 0.73 10.29
C HIS A 30 11.42 1.50 9.03
N THR A 31 10.54 1.47 8.07
CA THR A 31 10.60 2.29 6.87
C THR A 31 9.35 3.17 6.79
N TYR A 32 9.56 4.47 6.69
CA TYR A 32 8.51 5.48 6.64
C TYR A 32 8.33 5.99 5.22
N VAL A 33 7.08 6.04 4.77
CA VAL A 33 6.73 6.53 3.43
C VAL A 33 5.50 7.42 3.55
N ASN A 34 5.48 8.57 2.87
CA ASN A 34 4.30 9.42 2.77
C ASN A 34 3.49 9.08 1.52
N GLY A 35 2.18 9.25 1.60
CA GLY A 35 1.26 9.12 0.48
C GLY A 35 0.17 10.17 0.49
N GLU A 36 -0.14 10.68 -0.69
CA GLU A 36 -1.27 11.58 -0.91
C GLU A 36 -2.58 10.78 -1.01
N SER A 37 -3.72 11.48 -0.85
CA SER A 37 -5.05 10.91 -1.06
C SER A 37 -5.67 11.44 -2.34
N LEU A 38 -6.45 10.57 -3.02
CA LEU A 38 -7.34 11.01 -4.08
C LEU A 38 -8.54 11.76 -3.48
N TYR A 39 -9.05 12.72 -4.24
CA TYR A 39 -10.30 13.36 -3.88
C TYR A 39 -11.44 12.34 -3.81
N PHE A 40 -12.22 12.42 -2.74
CA PHE A 40 -13.44 11.66 -2.54
C PHE A 40 -14.55 12.57 -1.99
N PRO A 41 -15.79 12.53 -2.54
CA PRO A 41 -16.82 13.52 -2.19
C PRO A 41 -17.21 13.58 -0.72
N THR A 42 -17.02 12.51 0.04
CA THR A 42 -17.30 12.45 1.48
C THR A 42 -16.27 13.17 2.34
N GLY A 43 -15.12 13.60 1.77
CA GLY A 43 -13.97 14.13 2.52
C GLY A 43 -13.15 13.07 3.26
N ARG A 44 -13.57 11.80 3.19
CA ARG A 44 -12.87 10.67 3.82
C ARG A 44 -12.04 9.92 2.80
N VAL A 45 -10.87 9.43 3.22
CA VAL A 45 -10.04 8.59 2.36
C VAL A 45 -10.76 7.27 2.08
N TYR A 46 -10.77 6.85 0.81
CA TYR A 46 -11.33 5.56 0.42
C TYR A 46 -10.48 4.41 0.98
N GLY A 47 -11.11 3.49 1.71
CA GLY A 47 -10.40 2.38 2.38
C GLY A 47 -9.61 1.49 1.43
N GLY A 48 -10.13 1.21 0.23
CA GLY A 48 -9.40 0.47 -0.80
C GLY A 48 -8.12 1.15 -1.26
N GLN A 49 -8.08 2.49 -1.30
CA GLN A 49 -6.86 3.24 -1.57
C GLN A 49 -5.83 3.06 -0.45
N VAL A 50 -6.26 3.19 0.81
CA VAL A 50 -5.35 3.08 1.97
C VAL A 50 -4.69 1.71 2.03
N ILE A 51 -5.46 0.62 1.86
CA ILE A 51 -4.90 -0.73 1.92
C ILE A 51 -4.00 -1.04 0.72
N ALA A 52 -4.33 -0.53 -0.47
CA ALA A 52 -3.47 -0.64 -1.64
C ALA A 52 -2.14 0.12 -1.45
N GLN A 53 -2.19 1.34 -0.93
CA GLN A 53 -0.99 2.11 -0.58
C GLN A 53 -0.16 1.43 0.52
N ALA A 54 -0.80 0.83 1.53
CA ALA A 54 -0.11 0.05 2.56
C ALA A 54 0.65 -1.14 1.97
N MET A 55 0.04 -1.87 1.01
CA MET A 55 0.71 -2.95 0.27
C MET A 55 1.88 -2.41 -0.55
N MET A 56 1.72 -1.28 -1.24
CA MET A 56 2.79 -0.64 -1.99
C MET A 56 3.95 -0.19 -1.09
N ALA A 57 3.64 0.37 0.09
CA ALA A 57 4.65 0.75 1.07
C ALA A 57 5.45 -0.47 1.56
N ALA A 58 4.76 -1.56 1.91
CA ALA A 58 5.39 -2.83 2.30
C ALA A 58 6.25 -3.41 1.17
N SER A 59 5.77 -3.37 -0.07
CA SER A 59 6.50 -3.86 -1.25
C SER A 59 7.85 -3.15 -1.49
N LYS A 60 7.97 -1.89 -1.09
CA LYS A 60 9.23 -1.14 -1.17
C LYS A 60 10.32 -1.66 -0.22
N THR A 61 9.99 -2.53 0.72
CA THR A 61 10.90 -3.06 1.76
C THR A 61 11.30 -4.51 1.54
N VAL A 62 10.85 -5.14 0.47
CA VAL A 62 11.18 -6.53 0.11
C VAL A 62 11.89 -6.58 -1.25
N PRO A 63 12.68 -7.65 -1.53
CA PRO A 63 13.28 -7.84 -2.84
C PRO A 63 12.21 -7.89 -3.96
N PRO A 64 12.51 -7.42 -5.18
CA PRO A 64 11.57 -7.45 -6.31
C PRO A 64 11.11 -8.86 -6.71
N SER A 65 11.87 -9.89 -6.37
CA SER A 65 11.51 -11.31 -6.59
C SER A 65 10.38 -11.79 -5.67
N ARG A 66 10.07 -11.06 -4.60
CA ARG A 66 9.02 -11.41 -3.65
C ARG A 66 7.75 -10.65 -3.94
N LEU A 67 6.73 -11.39 -4.37
CA LEU A 67 5.40 -10.84 -4.61
C LEU A 67 4.49 -10.97 -3.38
N PRO A 68 3.54 -10.03 -3.19
CA PRO A 68 2.57 -10.16 -2.12
C PRO A 68 1.66 -11.36 -2.37
N ASN A 69 1.40 -12.15 -1.32
CA ASN A 69 0.47 -13.27 -1.37
C ASN A 69 -0.73 -13.10 -0.44
N SER A 70 -0.63 -12.25 0.58
CA SER A 70 -1.75 -11.92 1.46
C SER A 70 -1.57 -10.59 2.16
N ILE A 71 -2.69 -9.97 2.51
CA ILE A 71 -2.76 -8.85 3.44
C ILE A 71 -3.99 -9.00 4.31
N HIS A 72 -3.83 -8.76 5.60
CA HIS A 72 -4.91 -8.67 6.56
C HIS A 72 -4.78 -7.37 7.34
N GLY A 73 -5.87 -6.62 7.47
CA GLY A 73 -5.83 -5.34 8.15
C GLY A 73 -7.14 -4.96 8.81
N TYR A 74 -7.02 -4.11 9.83
CA TYR A 74 -8.15 -3.48 10.50
C TYR A 74 -8.13 -1.98 10.24
N PHE A 75 -9.24 -1.46 9.74
CA PHE A 75 -9.49 -0.02 9.71
C PHE A 75 -9.84 0.44 11.13
N ILE A 76 -9.08 1.39 11.63
CA ILE A 76 -9.19 1.90 13.00
C ILE A 76 -10.05 3.17 13.03
N SER A 77 -9.78 4.11 12.10
CA SER A 77 -10.53 5.35 11.99
C SER A 77 -10.61 5.86 10.55
N ALA A 78 -11.50 6.80 10.30
CA ALA A 78 -11.61 7.42 8.98
C ALA A 78 -10.46 8.39 8.73
N GLY A 79 -9.85 8.31 7.55
CA GLY A 79 -8.85 9.26 7.09
C GLY A 79 -9.48 10.51 6.47
N ASP A 80 -8.78 11.65 6.58
CA ASP A 80 -9.13 12.92 5.96
C ASP A 80 -8.35 13.08 4.63
N ILE A 81 -9.03 13.28 3.51
CA ILE A 81 -8.39 13.44 2.18
C ILE A 81 -7.51 14.69 2.08
N ARG A 82 -7.62 15.65 3.00
CA ARG A 82 -6.83 16.89 3.03
C ARG A 82 -5.49 16.74 3.71
N GLN A 83 -5.22 15.58 4.33
CA GLN A 83 -3.98 15.26 5.03
C GLN A 83 -3.25 14.13 4.32
N ASP A 84 -1.93 14.19 4.30
CA ASP A 84 -1.10 13.07 3.86
C ASP A 84 -1.23 11.89 4.83
N LEU A 85 -1.05 10.70 4.29
CA LEU A 85 -0.96 9.46 5.03
C LEU A 85 0.51 9.13 5.29
N LEU A 86 0.85 8.80 6.52
CA LEU A 86 2.15 8.25 6.87
C LEU A 86 2.04 6.73 7.01
N PHE A 87 2.82 6.01 6.21
CA PHE A 87 2.95 4.56 6.26
C PHE A 87 4.23 4.20 7.01
N ASP A 88 4.10 3.60 8.17
CA ASP A 88 5.19 3.03 8.96
C ASP A 88 5.22 1.53 8.73
N VAL A 89 6.24 1.07 7.99
CA VAL A 89 6.46 -0.34 7.66
C VAL A 89 7.51 -0.93 8.58
N GLU A 90 7.12 -1.89 9.39
CA GLU A 90 8.00 -2.66 10.26
C GLU A 90 8.38 -4.00 9.61
N ASN A 91 9.67 -4.30 9.58
CA ASN A 91 10.18 -5.59 9.14
C ASN A 91 9.99 -6.63 10.24
N LEU A 92 8.95 -7.47 10.13
CA LEU A 92 8.69 -8.53 11.10
C LEU A 92 9.61 -9.74 10.89
N ARG A 93 9.82 -10.14 9.63
CA ARG A 93 10.64 -11.29 9.29
C ARG A 93 11.06 -11.26 7.83
N ASP A 94 12.31 -11.70 7.58
CA ASP A 94 12.82 -12.10 6.29
C ASP A 94 13.35 -13.52 6.39
N GLY A 95 12.56 -14.50 5.89
CA GLY A 95 12.95 -15.90 5.77
C GLY A 95 13.52 -16.22 4.40
N ARG A 96 13.83 -17.50 4.15
CA ARG A 96 14.37 -17.94 2.85
C ARG A 96 13.37 -17.71 1.71
N SER A 97 12.10 -18.03 1.90
CA SER A 97 11.06 -17.94 0.86
C SER A 97 9.98 -16.91 1.13
N PHE A 98 9.83 -16.44 2.37
CA PHE A 98 8.77 -15.53 2.80
C PHE A 98 9.33 -14.30 3.53
N SER A 99 8.65 -13.17 3.35
CA SER A 99 8.82 -11.96 4.17
C SER A 99 7.49 -11.57 4.79
N ALA A 100 7.51 -11.07 6.01
CA ALA A 100 6.35 -10.50 6.69
C ALA A 100 6.61 -9.05 7.07
N ARG A 101 5.61 -8.20 6.83
CA ARG A 101 5.64 -6.76 7.10
C ARG A 101 4.40 -6.36 7.88
N ARG A 102 4.57 -5.53 8.90
CA ARG A 102 3.47 -4.79 9.51
C ARG A 102 3.45 -3.38 8.95
N VAL A 103 2.28 -2.87 8.63
CA VAL A 103 2.09 -1.49 8.17
C VAL A 103 1.10 -0.81 9.09
N ASN A 104 1.53 0.28 9.74
CA ASN A 104 0.64 1.20 10.44
C ASN A 104 0.48 2.45 9.59
N VAL A 105 -0.76 2.82 9.32
CA VAL A 105 -1.09 4.02 8.55
C VAL A 105 -1.70 5.04 9.48
N THR A 106 -1.12 6.24 9.53
CA THR A 106 -1.52 7.30 10.46
C THR A 106 -1.71 8.64 9.76
N GLN A 107 -2.50 9.48 10.37
CA GLN A 107 -2.62 10.93 10.13
C GLN A 107 -2.53 11.66 11.48
N ALA A 108 -2.63 12.99 11.48
CA ALA A 108 -2.49 13.79 12.70
C ALA A 108 -3.45 13.37 13.84
N GLN A 109 -4.67 12.89 13.50
CA GLN A 109 -5.66 12.44 14.47
C GLN A 109 -5.40 11.03 15.01
N GLY A 110 -4.43 10.29 14.49
CA GLY A 110 -4.07 8.94 14.93
C GLY A 110 -4.07 7.88 13.85
N SER A 111 -4.25 6.62 14.27
CA SER A 111 -4.21 5.46 13.39
C SER A 111 -5.45 5.35 12.49
N ILE A 112 -5.21 5.10 11.21
CA ILE A 112 -6.24 4.88 10.17
C ILE A 112 -6.39 3.39 9.88
N LEU A 113 -5.25 2.68 9.72
CA LEU A 113 -5.20 1.27 9.38
C LEU A 113 -4.01 0.62 10.08
N THR A 114 -4.19 -0.59 10.56
CA THR A 114 -3.09 -1.50 10.92
C THR A 114 -3.23 -2.78 10.11
N ALA A 115 -2.16 -3.17 9.40
CA ALA A 115 -2.18 -4.34 8.54
C ALA A 115 -0.90 -5.18 8.66
N ILE A 116 -1.01 -6.48 8.36
CA ILE A 116 0.13 -7.37 8.17
C ILE A 116 0.05 -7.95 6.76
N ALA A 117 1.15 -7.87 6.03
CA ALA A 117 1.30 -8.40 4.68
C ALA A 117 2.37 -9.49 4.64
N SER A 118 2.11 -10.53 3.86
CA SER A 118 3.05 -11.59 3.54
C SER A 118 3.46 -11.54 2.08
N PHE A 119 4.75 -11.79 1.84
CA PHE A 119 5.37 -11.84 0.52
C PHE A 119 6.08 -13.16 0.34
N GLN A 120 6.07 -13.68 -0.87
CA GLN A 120 6.64 -14.98 -1.20
C GLN A 120 7.57 -14.87 -2.41
N GLU A 121 8.68 -15.60 -2.37
CA GLU A 121 9.57 -15.78 -3.53
C GLU A 121 8.79 -16.45 -4.67
N GLN A 122 8.99 -15.97 -5.90
CA GLN A 122 8.34 -16.53 -7.09
C GLN A 122 8.86 -17.95 -7.39
N GLY A 123 8.06 -18.72 -8.18
CA GLY A 123 8.46 -20.04 -8.65
C GLY A 123 8.42 -21.13 -7.58
N GLN A 124 7.66 -20.94 -6.50
CA GLN A 124 7.40 -21.99 -5.51
C GLN A 124 6.29 -22.90 -6.03
N ASP A 125 6.63 -24.18 -6.28
CA ASP A 125 5.62 -25.20 -6.59
C ASP A 125 4.84 -25.58 -5.35
N GLY A 126 3.55 -25.89 -5.52
CA GLY A 126 2.66 -26.27 -4.45
C GLY A 126 1.52 -27.17 -4.94
N ILE A 127 0.72 -27.66 -4.01
CA ILE A 127 -0.51 -28.37 -4.33
C ILE A 127 -1.56 -27.34 -4.73
N GLU A 128 -2.10 -27.47 -5.93
CA GLU A 128 -3.21 -26.64 -6.41
C GLU A 128 -4.54 -27.32 -6.14
N PHE A 129 -5.44 -26.59 -5.50
CA PHE A 129 -6.81 -27.02 -5.29
C PHE A 129 -7.73 -25.80 -5.40
N ALA A 130 -8.80 -25.96 -6.17
CA ALA A 130 -9.88 -24.97 -6.22
C ALA A 130 -11.22 -25.71 -6.44
N ASP A 131 -12.25 -25.30 -5.71
CA ASP A 131 -13.59 -25.74 -6.00
C ASP A 131 -14.05 -25.18 -7.36
N PRO A 132 -14.77 -25.96 -8.18
CA PRO A 132 -15.32 -25.47 -9.44
C PRO A 132 -16.34 -24.36 -9.15
N MET A 133 -16.47 -23.44 -10.12
CA MET A 133 -17.48 -22.40 -10.04
C MET A 133 -18.87 -23.07 -10.04
N PRO A 134 -19.81 -22.66 -9.15
CA PRO A 134 -21.20 -23.13 -9.19
C PRO A 134 -21.85 -22.85 -10.54
N GLU A 135 -22.74 -23.79 -10.99
CA GLU A 135 -23.53 -23.63 -12.22
C GLU A 135 -24.59 -22.54 -12.07
#